data_08c07a263ed7e00373197097312f1a36
#
_entry.id   08c07a263ed7e00373197097312f1a36
#
_cell.length_a   1.000
_cell.length_b   1.000
_cell.length_c   1.000
_cell.angle_alpha   90.00
_cell.angle_beta   90.00
_cell.angle_gamma   90.00
#
_symmetry.space_group_name_H-M   'P 1'
#
loop_
_entity.id
_entity.type
_entity.pdbx_description
1 polymer ?
#
loop_
_entity_poly.entity_id
_entity_poly.type
_entity_poly.pdbx_seq_one_letter_code
_entity_poly.pdbx_strand_id
1 'polypeptide(L)'
;MTDSIQLFPPFAEELLPGGGHRSFVLKRGQLLRLTDLRGGANVSLTLLNANEKTERLNLPDSLKCQHTAKLTAGHCLYSDMGRVLAAITADTCGWSDSLGGVLCAQEVDEKYGQGRYQELRNGFFRNGTDNLLVELGKWGLGLSDLLMTLNLFSRVNVDEIGRAHV
;
A
#
# COMPACT_ATOMS: atom_id res chain seq x y z
N MET A 1 -15.80 -21.19 11.24
CA MET A 1 -14.75 -21.38 12.26
C MET A 1 -13.77 -20.25 12.07
N THR A 2 -13.84 -19.23 12.90
CA THR A 2 -12.88 -18.12 12.89
C THR A 2 -11.66 -18.61 13.63
N ASP A 3 -10.64 -19.08 12.89
CA ASP A 3 -9.34 -19.33 13.49
C ASP A 3 -8.85 -18.01 14.07
N SER A 4 -8.94 -17.89 15.39
CA SER A 4 -8.32 -16.80 16.12
C SER A 4 -6.82 -16.93 15.90
N ILE A 5 -6.26 -16.10 15.02
CA ILE A 5 -4.81 -15.94 14.90
C ILE A 5 -4.32 -15.63 16.31
N GLN A 6 -3.56 -16.54 16.89
CA GLN A 6 -2.96 -16.34 18.20
C GLN A 6 -1.95 -15.18 18.07
N LEU A 7 -2.40 -13.98 18.39
CA LEU A 7 -1.62 -12.76 18.25
C LEU A 7 -0.60 -12.73 19.39
N PHE A 8 0.64 -12.99 19.05
CA PHE A 8 1.76 -12.70 19.95
C PHE A 8 1.82 -11.19 20.21
N PRO A 9 2.27 -10.75 21.40
CA PRO A 9 2.45 -9.33 21.65
C PRO A 9 3.37 -8.73 20.57
N PRO A 10 3.06 -7.53 20.04
CA PRO A 10 3.88 -6.90 19.02
C PRO A 10 5.27 -6.59 19.61
N PHE A 11 6.33 -6.82 18.84
CA PHE A 11 7.67 -6.39 19.22
C PHE A 11 7.93 -4.91 18.89
N ALA A 12 7.12 -4.32 18.04
CA ALA A 12 7.10 -2.89 17.70
C ALA A 12 5.70 -2.46 17.31
N GLU A 13 5.32 -1.28 17.72
CA GLU A 13 4.04 -0.65 17.39
C GLU A 13 4.28 0.82 17.09
N GLU A 14 3.65 1.35 16.04
CA GLU A 14 3.77 2.73 15.62
C GLU A 14 2.41 3.25 15.15
N LEU A 15 2.07 4.48 15.56
CA LEU A 15 0.91 5.19 15.06
C LEU A 15 1.32 6.02 13.84
N LEU A 16 0.75 5.69 12.68
CA LEU A 16 0.94 6.43 11.45
C LEU A 16 -0.23 7.41 11.25
N PRO A 17 0.01 8.74 11.35
CA PRO A 17 -1.03 9.73 11.11
C PRO A 17 -1.39 9.82 9.62
N GLY A 18 -2.55 10.42 9.31
CA GLY A 18 -2.93 10.73 7.93
C GLY A 18 -1.85 11.53 7.21
N GLY A 19 -1.53 11.17 5.96
CA GLY A 19 -0.43 11.74 5.19
C GLY A 19 0.97 11.32 5.65
N GLY A 20 1.07 10.48 6.68
CA GLY A 20 2.33 9.89 7.13
C GLY A 20 2.82 8.79 6.19
N HIS A 21 4.11 8.49 6.26
CA HIS A 21 4.74 7.43 5.48
C HIS A 21 5.85 6.76 6.28
N ARG A 22 6.09 5.49 6.01
CA ARG A 22 7.07 4.68 6.73
C ARG A 22 7.61 3.57 5.85
N SER A 23 8.91 3.32 5.91
CA SER A 23 9.54 2.13 5.33
C SER A 23 10.39 1.40 6.36
N PHE A 24 10.43 0.09 6.29
CA PHE A 24 11.21 -0.79 7.16
C PHE A 24 11.42 -2.15 6.51
N VAL A 25 12.33 -2.92 7.07
CA VAL A 25 12.59 -4.29 6.63
C VAL A 25 11.73 -5.25 7.44
N LEU A 26 10.88 -6.01 6.73
CA LEU A 26 10.14 -7.14 7.29
C LEU A 26 10.87 -8.43 6.93
N LYS A 27 11.30 -9.19 7.92
CA LYS A 27 12.03 -10.44 7.71
C LYS A 27 11.07 -11.61 7.49
N ARG A 28 11.54 -12.65 6.82
CA ARG A 28 10.80 -13.89 6.65
C ARG A 28 10.31 -14.43 8.01
N GLY A 29 9.03 -14.79 8.08
CA GLY A 29 8.39 -15.28 9.29
C GLY A 29 7.88 -14.20 10.25
N GLN A 30 8.11 -12.92 9.95
CA GLN A 30 7.50 -11.81 10.68
C GLN A 30 6.13 -11.48 10.11
N LEU A 31 5.26 -10.96 10.95
CA LEU A 31 3.92 -10.52 10.62
C LEU A 31 3.82 -8.99 10.76
N LEU A 32 3.28 -8.34 9.74
CA LEU A 32 2.84 -6.96 9.80
C LEU A 32 1.32 -6.92 9.97
N ARG A 33 0.85 -6.29 11.03
CA ARG A 33 -0.56 -5.99 11.24
C ARG A 33 -0.80 -4.50 11.05
N LEU A 34 -1.73 -4.16 10.17
CA LEU A 34 -2.23 -2.81 9.98
C LEU A 34 -3.65 -2.73 10.54
N THR A 35 -3.94 -1.71 11.30
CA THR A 35 -5.25 -1.51 11.92
C THR A 35 -5.73 -0.10 11.67
N ASP A 36 -6.88 0.04 11.03
CA ASP A 36 -7.58 1.32 10.94
C ASP A 36 -8.31 1.60 12.25
N LEU A 37 -7.86 2.61 12.99
CA LEU A 37 -8.36 2.93 14.32
C LEU A 37 -9.65 3.74 14.31
N ARG A 38 -9.93 4.48 13.22
CA ARG A 38 -11.04 5.44 13.16
C ARG A 38 -12.03 5.17 12.04
N GLY A 39 -11.70 4.27 11.15
CA GLY A 39 -12.39 4.06 9.89
C GLY A 39 -12.01 5.09 8.82
N GLY A 40 -12.13 4.69 7.55
CA GLY A 40 -11.89 5.56 6.40
C GLY A 40 -10.41 5.75 6.03
N ALA A 41 -9.50 4.94 6.58
CA ALA A 41 -8.11 4.96 6.16
C ALA A 41 -7.95 4.42 4.72
N ASN A 42 -6.96 4.96 4.02
CA ASN A 42 -6.41 4.37 2.79
C ASN A 42 -4.90 4.30 2.96
N VAL A 43 -4.35 3.09 2.98
CA VAL A 43 -2.91 2.86 3.18
C VAL A 43 -2.35 2.21 1.93
N SER A 44 -1.53 2.96 1.20
CA SER A 44 -0.83 2.45 0.02
C SER A 44 0.42 1.68 0.44
N LEU A 45 0.39 0.36 0.24
CA LEU A 45 1.47 -0.56 0.54
C LEU A 45 2.21 -0.94 -0.73
N THR A 46 3.54 -0.89 -0.70
CA THR A 46 4.40 -1.51 -1.72
C THR A 46 5.47 -2.37 -1.08
N LEU A 47 6.03 -3.29 -1.85
CA LEU A 47 7.02 -4.25 -1.38
C LEU A 47 8.20 -4.32 -2.36
N LEU A 48 9.40 -4.40 -1.79
CA LEU A 48 10.65 -4.65 -2.49
C LEU A 48 11.40 -5.76 -1.78
N ASN A 49 12.21 -6.50 -2.52
CA ASN A 49 13.19 -7.39 -1.91
C ASN A 49 14.32 -6.54 -1.28
N ALA A 50 14.54 -6.68 0.02
CA ALA A 50 15.53 -5.87 0.74
C ALA A 50 16.98 -6.13 0.27
N ASN A 51 17.27 -7.34 -0.24
CA ASN A 51 18.58 -7.73 -0.72
C ASN A 51 18.78 -7.41 -2.22
N GLU A 52 17.69 -7.46 -3.00
CA GLU A 52 17.68 -7.22 -4.44
C GLU A 52 16.55 -6.24 -4.78
N LYS A 53 16.82 -4.95 -4.69
CA LYS A 53 15.81 -3.88 -4.81
C LYS A 53 15.22 -3.74 -6.21
N THR A 54 15.79 -4.38 -7.21
CA THR A 54 15.22 -4.48 -8.56
C THR A 54 14.02 -5.42 -8.57
N GLU A 55 13.94 -6.36 -7.63
CA GLU A 55 12.79 -7.22 -7.44
C GLU A 55 11.72 -6.51 -6.60
N ARG A 56 10.57 -6.32 -7.18
CA ARG A 56 9.49 -5.49 -6.63
C ARG A 56 8.12 -6.11 -6.80
N LEU A 57 7.15 -5.61 -6.03
CA LEU A 57 5.75 -6.04 -6.11
C LEU A 57 5.21 -5.87 -7.53
N ASN A 58 4.60 -6.94 -8.04
CA ASN A 58 3.88 -6.98 -9.30
C ASN A 58 2.42 -7.37 -9.03
N LEU A 59 1.52 -6.38 -9.05
CA LEU A 59 0.09 -6.63 -8.82
C LEU A 59 -0.56 -7.41 -9.96
N PRO A 60 -0.31 -7.11 -11.26
CA PRO A 60 -0.83 -7.94 -12.36
C PRO A 60 -0.51 -9.41 -12.22
N ASP A 61 0.72 -9.76 -11.88
CA ASP A 61 1.11 -11.16 -11.67
C ASP A 61 0.45 -11.74 -10.41
N SER A 62 0.35 -10.95 -9.34
CA SER A 62 -0.34 -11.37 -8.11
C SER A 62 -1.80 -11.71 -8.35
N LEU A 63 -2.50 -10.96 -9.20
CA LEU A 63 -3.88 -11.21 -9.58
C LEU A 63 -4.00 -12.40 -10.54
N LYS A 64 -3.18 -12.42 -11.59
CA LYS A 64 -3.23 -13.41 -12.65
C LYS A 64 -2.89 -14.82 -12.16
N CYS A 65 -1.81 -14.98 -11.40
CA CYS A 65 -1.39 -16.29 -10.89
C CYS A 65 -2.42 -16.93 -9.96
N GLN A 66 -3.28 -16.14 -9.34
CA GLN A 66 -4.28 -16.61 -8.40
C GLN A 66 -5.72 -16.53 -8.96
N HIS A 67 -5.86 -16.19 -10.24
CA HIS A 67 -7.15 -16.09 -10.95
C HIS A 67 -8.18 -15.23 -10.18
N THR A 68 -7.74 -14.11 -9.60
CA THR A 68 -8.58 -13.20 -8.82
C THR A 68 -8.41 -11.76 -9.26
N ALA A 69 -9.45 -10.95 -9.11
CA ALA A 69 -9.38 -9.49 -9.19
C ALA A 69 -9.37 -8.83 -7.80
N LYS A 70 -9.50 -9.64 -6.73
CA LYS A 70 -9.68 -9.16 -5.36
C LYS A 70 -8.70 -9.88 -4.44
N LEU A 71 -7.68 -9.16 -3.99
CA LEU A 71 -6.70 -9.68 -3.04
C LEU A 71 -7.25 -9.58 -1.61
N THR A 72 -7.28 -10.71 -0.92
CA THR A 72 -7.80 -10.87 0.45
C THR A 72 -7.02 -11.97 1.18
N ALA A 73 -7.45 -12.35 2.38
CA ALA A 73 -6.84 -13.44 3.14
C ALA A 73 -6.69 -14.72 2.31
N GLY A 74 -5.53 -15.35 2.40
CA GLY A 74 -5.16 -16.54 1.64
C GLY A 74 -4.42 -16.25 0.32
N HIS A 75 -4.42 -14.99 -0.16
CA HIS A 75 -3.70 -14.61 -1.36
C HIS A 75 -2.26 -14.18 -1.06
N CYS A 76 -1.39 -14.37 -2.06
CA CYS A 76 0.01 -13.98 -2.04
C CYS A 76 0.25 -12.71 -2.88
N LEU A 77 1.28 -11.97 -2.50
CA LEU A 77 1.81 -10.83 -3.23
C LEU A 77 3.10 -11.28 -3.92
N TYR A 78 3.07 -11.31 -5.25
CA TYR A 78 4.18 -11.78 -6.08
C TYR A 78 5.06 -10.63 -6.54
N SER A 79 6.33 -10.94 -6.74
CA SER A 79 7.27 -10.02 -7.38
C SER A 79 7.21 -10.16 -8.91
N ASP A 80 7.81 -9.18 -9.60
CA ASP A 80 8.08 -9.20 -11.04
C ASP A 80 9.04 -10.32 -11.48
N MET A 81 9.72 -10.97 -10.52
CA MET A 81 10.54 -12.16 -10.72
C MET A 81 9.80 -13.48 -10.40
N GLY A 82 8.48 -13.42 -10.16
CA GLY A 82 7.63 -14.57 -9.90
C GLY A 82 7.80 -15.20 -8.51
N ARG A 83 8.42 -14.51 -7.56
CA ARG A 83 8.57 -14.97 -6.17
C ARG A 83 7.52 -14.38 -5.27
N VAL A 84 7.13 -15.10 -4.21
CA VAL A 84 6.24 -14.59 -3.18
C VAL A 84 7.02 -13.66 -2.25
N LEU A 85 6.63 -12.39 -2.21
CA LEU A 85 7.18 -11.39 -1.28
C LEU A 85 6.47 -11.43 0.07
N ALA A 86 5.14 -11.59 0.05
CA ALA A 86 4.32 -11.66 1.25
C ALA A 86 3.04 -12.47 1.00
N ALA A 87 2.36 -12.87 2.06
CA ALA A 87 1.02 -13.46 2.00
C ALA A 87 0.08 -12.70 2.92
N ILE A 88 -1.16 -12.52 2.49
CA ILE A 88 -2.22 -11.92 3.30
C ILE A 88 -2.80 -13.04 4.17
N THR A 89 -2.46 -13.04 5.46
CA THR A 89 -2.88 -14.10 6.38
C THR A 89 -4.24 -13.83 7.02
N ALA A 90 -4.64 -12.57 7.13
CA ALA A 90 -5.95 -12.16 7.61
C ALA A 90 -6.38 -10.86 6.94
N ASP A 91 -7.67 -10.73 6.68
CA ASP A 91 -8.29 -9.52 6.17
C ASP A 91 -9.72 -9.43 6.71
N THR A 92 -10.01 -8.35 7.42
CA THR A 92 -11.35 -8.05 7.96
C THR A 92 -12.12 -7.05 7.09
N CYS A 93 -11.46 -6.49 6.06
CA CYS A 93 -12.07 -5.54 5.13
C CYS A 93 -12.69 -6.21 3.90
N GLY A 94 -12.37 -7.47 3.66
CA GLY A 94 -12.89 -8.30 2.57
C GLY A 94 -11.98 -8.34 1.35
N TRP A 95 -11.42 -7.25 0.87
CA TRP A 95 -10.42 -7.19 -0.19
C TRP A 95 -9.79 -5.80 -0.27
N SER A 96 -8.64 -5.70 -0.93
CA SER A 96 -7.87 -4.47 -1.06
C SER A 96 -7.78 -4.02 -2.52
N ASP A 97 -7.81 -2.71 -2.75
CA ASP A 97 -7.73 -2.13 -4.08
C ASP A 97 -6.32 -2.27 -4.67
N SER A 98 -6.26 -2.86 -5.86
CA SER A 98 -5.03 -3.06 -6.64
C SER A 98 -4.93 -2.17 -7.88
N LEU A 99 -5.87 -1.25 -8.10
CA LEU A 99 -6.02 -0.47 -9.32
C LEU A 99 -5.82 1.03 -9.12
N GLY A 100 -6.25 1.58 -7.97
CA GLY A 100 -6.33 3.02 -7.73
C GLY A 100 -4.98 3.74 -7.64
N GLY A 101 -3.90 3.02 -7.37
CA GLY A 101 -2.56 3.64 -7.25
C GLY A 101 -2.47 4.68 -6.14
N VAL A 102 -1.61 5.68 -6.32
CA VAL A 102 -1.44 6.82 -5.41
C VAL A 102 -1.61 8.13 -6.16
N LEU A 103 -2.16 9.13 -5.50
CA LEU A 103 -2.30 10.47 -6.07
C LEU A 103 -0.94 11.16 -6.22
N CYS A 104 -0.73 11.81 -7.35
CA CYS A 104 0.39 12.74 -7.56
C CYS A 104 0.03 14.16 -7.10
N ALA A 105 1.00 15.07 -7.11
CA ALA A 105 0.79 16.45 -6.68
C ALA A 105 -0.30 17.17 -7.50
N GLN A 106 -0.32 16.97 -8.81
CA GLN A 106 -1.30 17.59 -9.70
C GLN A 106 -2.73 17.14 -9.34
N GLU A 107 -2.96 15.85 -9.13
CA GLU A 107 -4.27 15.30 -8.77
C GLU A 107 -4.74 15.79 -7.39
N VAL A 108 -3.80 15.98 -6.46
CA VAL A 108 -4.11 16.57 -5.15
C VAL A 108 -4.52 18.03 -5.30
N ASP A 109 -3.79 18.82 -6.11
CA ASP A 109 -4.11 20.21 -6.38
C ASP A 109 -5.47 20.36 -7.08
N GLU A 110 -5.79 19.49 -8.03
CA GLU A 110 -7.09 19.47 -8.71
C GLU A 110 -8.24 19.14 -7.75
N LYS A 111 -8.02 18.20 -6.82
CA LYS A 111 -9.06 17.72 -5.90
C LYS A 111 -9.27 18.63 -4.68
N TYR A 112 -8.21 19.19 -4.14
CA TYR A 112 -8.23 19.92 -2.87
C TYR A 112 -7.83 21.39 -2.98
N GLY A 113 -7.46 21.86 -4.17
CA GLY A 113 -6.98 23.19 -4.46
C GLY A 113 -5.48 23.36 -4.21
N GLN A 114 -4.89 24.31 -4.95
CA GLN A 114 -3.48 24.63 -4.82
C GLN A 114 -3.19 25.32 -3.48
N GLY A 115 -2.11 24.96 -2.84
CA GLY A 115 -1.65 25.60 -1.61
C GLY A 115 -0.17 25.35 -1.39
N ARG A 116 0.47 26.28 -0.66
CA ARG A 116 1.88 26.12 -0.28
C ARG A 116 1.98 25.63 1.15
N TYR A 117 2.96 24.76 1.39
CA TYR A 117 3.20 24.25 2.75
C TYR A 117 3.42 25.38 3.77
N GLN A 118 4.11 26.47 3.38
CA GLN A 118 4.35 27.63 4.24
C GLN A 118 3.06 28.33 4.68
N GLU A 119 2.00 28.26 3.85
CA GLU A 119 0.70 28.88 4.11
C GLU A 119 -0.22 27.94 4.88
N LEU A 120 -0.31 26.69 4.43
CA LEU A 120 -1.25 25.71 4.95
C LEU A 120 -0.72 24.93 6.16
N ARG A 121 0.60 24.80 6.28
CA ARG A 121 1.27 24.05 7.37
C ARG A 121 0.64 22.66 7.59
N ASN A 122 -0.02 22.45 8.73
CA ASN A 122 -0.67 21.18 9.06
C ASN A 122 -1.91 20.86 8.21
N GLY A 123 -2.49 21.86 7.54
CA GLY A 123 -3.59 21.70 6.58
C GLY A 123 -3.13 21.36 5.17
N PHE A 124 -1.81 21.29 4.93
CA PHE A 124 -1.28 20.95 3.61
C PHE A 124 -1.53 19.49 3.28
N PHE A 125 -2.18 19.26 2.14
CA PHE A 125 -2.42 17.90 1.63
C PHE A 125 -1.15 17.36 0.99
N ARG A 126 -0.61 16.29 1.56
CA ARG A 126 0.51 15.57 0.99
C ARG A 126 0.01 14.60 -0.07
N ASN A 127 0.79 14.40 -1.13
CA ASN A 127 0.48 13.39 -2.14
C ASN A 127 1.23 12.09 -1.87
N GLY A 128 0.66 10.99 -2.38
CA GLY A 128 1.23 9.65 -2.16
C GLY A 128 2.54 9.43 -2.90
N THR A 129 2.68 10.02 -4.08
CA THR A 129 3.91 9.90 -4.90
C THR A 129 5.12 10.48 -4.19
N ASP A 130 5.02 11.70 -3.64
CA ASP A 130 6.12 12.32 -2.91
C ASP A 130 6.45 11.55 -1.62
N ASN A 131 5.43 11.05 -0.92
CA ASN A 131 5.63 10.22 0.26
C ASN A 131 6.40 8.92 -0.07
N LEU A 132 6.05 8.26 -1.18
CA LEU A 132 6.80 7.09 -1.66
C LEU A 132 8.23 7.45 -2.03
N LEU A 133 8.46 8.56 -2.75
CA LEU A 133 9.79 9.00 -3.14
C LEU A 133 10.68 9.32 -1.93
N VAL A 134 10.13 9.93 -0.88
CA VAL A 134 10.87 10.17 0.37
C VAL A 134 11.31 8.85 1.00
N GLU A 135 10.42 7.84 1.03
CA GLU A 135 10.77 6.53 1.59
C GLU A 135 11.76 5.77 0.69
N LEU A 136 11.54 5.75 -0.62
CA LEU A 136 12.45 5.13 -1.58
C LEU A 136 13.85 5.74 -1.52
N GLY A 137 13.95 7.06 -1.36
CA GLY A 137 15.23 7.78 -1.22
C GLY A 137 16.08 7.30 -0.03
N LYS A 138 15.47 6.86 1.06
CA LYS A 138 16.19 6.26 2.21
C LYS A 138 16.91 4.96 1.85
N TRP A 139 16.46 4.30 0.79
CA TRP A 139 17.00 3.03 0.29
C TRP A 139 17.87 3.19 -0.96
N GLY A 140 18.14 4.44 -1.39
CA GLY A 140 18.92 4.75 -2.58
C GLY A 140 18.17 4.56 -3.89
N LEU A 141 16.83 4.63 -3.84
CA LEU A 141 15.93 4.53 -5.00
C LEU A 141 15.33 5.91 -5.30
N GLY A 142 14.81 6.10 -6.52
CA GLY A 142 14.31 7.38 -6.99
C GLY A 142 13.07 7.29 -7.86
N LEU A 143 12.82 8.33 -8.65
CA LEU A 143 11.62 8.47 -9.48
C LEU A 143 11.46 7.33 -10.50
N SER A 144 12.56 6.84 -11.07
CA SER A 144 12.56 5.68 -11.99
C SER A 144 12.15 4.37 -11.32
N ASP A 145 12.13 4.34 -9.99
CA ASP A 145 11.85 3.16 -9.18
C ASP A 145 10.46 3.23 -8.54
N LEU A 146 9.59 4.14 -8.98
CA LEU A 146 8.21 4.19 -8.50
C LEU A 146 7.51 2.85 -8.70
N LEU A 147 6.77 2.45 -7.69
CA LEU A 147 6.24 1.11 -7.52
C LEU A 147 4.72 1.09 -7.63
N MET A 148 4.19 -0.06 -8.00
CA MET A 148 2.78 -0.36 -7.83
C MET A 148 2.43 -0.42 -6.34
N THR A 149 1.22 0.02 -5.99
CA THR A 149 0.73 0.02 -4.61
C THR A 149 -0.55 -0.77 -4.49
N LEU A 150 -0.64 -1.55 -3.42
CA LEU A 150 -1.88 -2.15 -2.96
C LEU A 150 -2.49 -1.21 -1.93
N ASN A 151 -3.70 -0.72 -2.18
CA ASN A 151 -4.39 0.21 -1.30
C ASN A 151 -5.26 -0.57 -0.31
N LEU A 152 -4.76 -0.68 0.91
CA LEU A 152 -5.44 -1.36 2.00
C LEU A 152 -6.55 -0.47 2.58
N PHE A 153 -7.63 -1.07 3.05
CA PHE A 153 -8.86 -0.43 3.54
C PHE A 153 -9.67 0.33 2.47
N SER A 154 -9.22 0.31 1.22
CA SER A 154 -9.91 0.89 0.06
C SER A 154 -10.42 -0.21 -0.86
N ARG A 155 -11.57 0.02 -1.48
CA ARG A 155 -12.18 -0.88 -2.47
C ARG A 155 -12.60 -0.07 -3.68
N VAL A 156 -12.11 -0.46 -4.85
CA VAL A 156 -12.52 0.10 -6.13
C VAL A 156 -13.39 -0.92 -6.84
N ASN A 157 -14.64 -0.58 -7.09
CA ASN A 157 -15.53 -1.38 -7.94
C ASN A 157 -15.35 -0.92 -9.38
N VAL A 158 -15.21 -1.90 -10.27
CA VAL A 158 -15.23 -1.67 -11.72
C VAL A 158 -16.59 -2.13 -12.22
N ASP A 159 -17.53 -1.21 -12.35
CA ASP A 159 -18.91 -1.52 -12.76
C ASP A 159 -19.06 -1.58 -14.27
N GLU A 160 -18.19 -0.88 -15.01
CA GLU A 160 -18.08 -0.92 -16.47
C GLU A 160 -16.62 -1.03 -16.90
N ILE A 161 -16.37 -1.70 -18.04
CA ILE A 161 -15.03 -1.79 -18.61
C ILE A 161 -14.51 -0.37 -18.88
N GLY A 162 -13.45 0.02 -18.19
CA GLY A 162 -12.78 1.31 -18.35
C GLY A 162 -13.20 2.43 -17.41
N ARG A 163 -14.06 2.18 -16.43
CA ARG A 163 -14.41 3.15 -15.37
C ARG A 163 -14.20 2.55 -13.98
N ALA A 164 -13.32 3.16 -13.20
CA ALA A 164 -13.17 2.87 -11.79
C ALA A 164 -13.88 3.97 -10.97
N HIS A 165 -14.75 3.56 -10.05
CA HIS A 165 -15.37 4.45 -9.08
C HIS A 165 -14.76 4.20 -7.69
N VAL A 166 -14.32 5.26 -7.03
CA VAL A 166 -13.79 5.24 -5.66
C VAL A 166 -14.89 5.60 -4.68
#